data_3ad0e062ac4ab4a89fbbe62a3d5e1e01
#
_entry.id   3ad0e062ac4ab4a89fbbe62a3d5e1e01
#
_cell.length_a   1.000
_cell.length_b   1.000
_cell.length_c   1.000
_cell.angle_alpha   90.00
_cell.angle_beta   90.00
_cell.angle_gamma   90.00
#
_symmetry.space_group_name_H-M   'P 1'
#
loop_
_entity.id
_entity.type
_entity.pdbx_description
1 polymer ?
#
loop_
_entity_poly.entity_id
_entity_poly.type
_entity_poly.pdbx_seq_one_letter_code
_entity_poly.pdbx_strand_id
1 'polypeptide(L)'
;MTAPKLVKFNAVKAAASPDMQEALLNMAWEDGNSAGITHALSVIAKARGMAETAEQAGLTRPALYKALSEKGNPNLASLLGIMKALGVKVSFQLAPETATQP
;
A
#
# COMPACT_ATOMS: atom_id res chain seq x y z
N MET A 1 -6.99 18.40 -29.45
CA MET A 1 -6.24 18.64 -28.27
C MET A 1 -6.60 17.68 -27.15
N THR A 2 -5.65 17.22 -26.50
CA THR A 2 -5.84 16.13 -25.57
C THR A 2 -5.55 16.52 -24.13
N ALA A 3 -5.37 17.79 -23.88
CA ALA A 3 -5.08 18.24 -22.54
C ALA A 3 -6.06 17.69 -21.50
N PRO A 4 -7.36 17.61 -21.80
CA PRO A 4 -8.30 17.09 -20.83
C PRO A 4 -7.94 15.70 -20.32
N LYS A 5 -7.30 14.91 -21.14
CA LYS A 5 -6.94 13.57 -20.72
C LYS A 5 -5.86 13.58 -19.69
N LEU A 6 -4.99 14.57 -19.74
CA LEU A 6 -3.96 14.69 -18.73
C LEU A 6 -4.57 15.09 -17.40
N VAL A 7 -5.60 15.90 -17.47
CA VAL A 7 -6.28 16.33 -16.27
C VAL A 7 -6.99 15.17 -15.60
N LYS A 8 -7.28 14.14 -16.37
CA LYS A 8 -8.00 12.99 -15.84
C LYS A 8 -7.07 11.94 -15.28
N PHE A 9 -5.86 12.32 -14.97
CA PHE A 9 -4.93 11.39 -14.35
C PHE A 9 -5.61 10.74 -13.15
N ASN A 10 -5.55 9.43 -13.09
CA ASN A 10 -6.20 8.64 -12.05
C ASN A 10 -5.11 7.91 -11.27
N ALA A 11 -4.96 8.27 -10.02
CA ALA A 11 -3.91 7.66 -9.18
C ALA A 11 -4.13 6.17 -9.00
N VAL A 12 -5.38 5.73 -8.90
CA VAL A 12 -5.68 4.32 -8.76
C VAL A 12 -5.23 3.57 -10.00
N LYS A 13 -5.52 4.12 -11.16
CA LYS A 13 -5.14 3.48 -12.41
C LYS A 13 -3.63 3.48 -12.58
N ALA A 14 -2.97 4.57 -12.22
CA ALA A 14 -1.52 4.63 -12.29
C ALA A 14 -0.89 3.62 -11.37
N ALA A 15 -1.47 3.40 -10.20
CA ALA A 15 -0.94 2.45 -9.23
C ALA A 15 -1.12 1.01 -9.68
N ALA A 16 -1.84 0.78 -10.79
CA ALA A 16 -1.95 -0.56 -11.33
C ALA A 16 -0.61 -1.06 -11.89
N SER A 17 0.30 -0.15 -12.23
CA SER A 17 1.60 -0.58 -12.71
C SER A 17 2.47 -1.01 -11.54
N PRO A 18 3.21 -2.13 -11.68
CA PRO A 18 4.05 -2.59 -10.57
C PRO A 18 5.09 -1.57 -10.14
N ASP A 19 5.67 -0.85 -11.09
CA ASP A 19 6.69 0.13 -10.76
C ASP A 19 6.13 1.23 -9.88
N MET A 20 4.94 1.70 -10.21
CA MET A 20 4.32 2.75 -9.42
C MET A 20 3.92 2.24 -8.04
N GLN A 21 3.44 1.00 -7.97
CA GLN A 21 3.08 0.41 -6.69
C GLN A 21 4.30 0.33 -5.77
N GLU A 22 5.42 -0.10 -6.32
CA GLU A 22 6.64 -0.18 -5.54
C GLU A 22 7.09 1.19 -5.08
N ALA A 23 7.00 2.18 -5.95
CA ALA A 23 7.43 3.52 -5.59
C ALA A 23 6.60 4.08 -4.45
N LEU A 24 5.29 3.90 -4.52
CA LEU A 24 4.40 4.39 -3.47
C LEU A 24 4.73 3.76 -2.12
N LEU A 25 4.93 2.45 -2.12
CA LEU A 25 5.23 1.74 -0.89
C LEU A 25 6.58 2.14 -0.31
N ASN A 26 7.58 2.26 -1.18
CA ASN A 26 8.91 2.62 -0.71
C ASN A 26 8.94 4.02 -0.14
N MET A 27 8.25 4.95 -0.78
CA MET A 27 8.19 6.31 -0.26
C MET A 27 7.54 6.34 1.11
N ALA A 28 6.43 5.65 1.26
CA ALA A 28 5.72 5.63 2.54
C ALA A 28 6.56 4.96 3.62
N TRP A 29 7.27 3.90 3.26
CA TRP A 29 8.09 3.19 4.21
C TRP A 29 9.26 4.05 4.68
N GLU A 30 9.89 4.76 3.76
CA GLU A 30 11.01 5.61 4.11
C GLU A 30 10.60 6.77 4.99
N ASP A 31 9.42 7.28 4.78
CA ASP A 31 8.91 8.35 5.62
C ASP A 31 8.62 7.88 7.03
N GLY A 32 8.53 6.57 7.23
CA GLY A 32 8.20 6.04 8.54
C GLY A 32 6.80 6.40 9.00
N ASN A 33 5.94 6.73 8.07
CA ASN A 33 4.59 7.18 8.39
C ASN A 33 3.61 6.05 8.14
N SER A 34 3.05 5.51 9.22
CA SER A 34 2.14 4.37 9.08
C SER A 34 0.90 4.74 8.27
N ALA A 35 0.42 5.97 8.39
CA ALA A 35 -0.73 6.40 7.59
C ALA A 35 -0.38 6.42 6.11
N GLY A 36 0.85 6.77 5.78
CA GLY A 36 1.30 6.72 4.39
C GLY A 36 1.35 5.31 3.85
N ILE A 37 1.76 4.35 4.70
CA ILE A 37 1.81 2.96 4.29
C ILE A 37 0.41 2.43 4.03
N THR A 38 -0.52 2.67 4.95
CA THR A 38 -1.89 2.21 4.75
C THR A 38 -2.54 2.91 3.56
N HIS A 39 -2.21 4.18 3.33
CA HIS A 39 -2.73 4.87 2.17
C HIS A 39 -2.22 4.24 0.87
N ALA A 40 -0.93 3.95 0.80
CA ALA A 40 -0.37 3.33 -0.38
C ALA A 40 -1.02 1.96 -0.63
N LEU A 41 -1.20 1.18 0.42
CA LEU A 41 -1.85 -0.11 0.28
C LEU A 41 -3.31 0.05 -0.16
N SER A 42 -3.97 1.09 0.33
CA SER A 42 -5.34 1.39 -0.07
C SER A 42 -5.43 1.64 -1.58
N VAL A 43 -4.51 2.44 -2.11
CA VAL A 43 -4.50 2.73 -3.54
C VAL A 43 -4.29 1.45 -4.34
N ILE A 44 -3.36 0.62 -3.91
CA ILE A 44 -3.08 -0.63 -4.61
C ILE A 44 -4.27 -1.58 -4.53
N ALA A 45 -4.88 -1.68 -3.35
CA ALA A 45 -6.02 -2.57 -3.16
C ALA A 45 -7.20 -2.13 -4.04
N LYS A 46 -7.43 -0.84 -4.15
CA LYS A 46 -8.52 -0.34 -4.99
C LYS A 46 -8.25 -0.65 -6.45
N ALA A 47 -6.99 -0.58 -6.87
CA ALA A 47 -6.64 -0.89 -8.25
C ALA A 47 -6.87 -2.37 -8.55
N ARG A 48 -6.64 -3.24 -7.57
CA ARG A 48 -6.80 -4.68 -7.76
C ARG A 48 -8.19 -5.18 -7.45
N GLY A 49 -8.96 -4.44 -6.68
CA GLY A 49 -10.30 -4.84 -6.28
C GLY A 49 -10.35 -5.12 -4.80
N MET A 50 -11.20 -4.35 -4.10
CA MET A 50 -11.28 -4.46 -2.64
C MET A 50 -11.88 -5.79 -2.21
N ALA A 51 -12.89 -6.28 -2.93
CA ALA A 51 -13.53 -7.53 -2.53
C ALA A 51 -12.56 -8.70 -2.62
N GLU A 52 -11.82 -8.76 -3.71
CA GLU A 52 -10.86 -9.84 -3.90
C GLU A 52 -9.72 -9.72 -2.90
N THR A 53 -9.27 -8.52 -2.64
CA THR A 53 -8.20 -8.30 -1.68
C THR A 53 -8.64 -8.77 -0.28
N ALA A 54 -9.86 -8.41 0.11
CA ALA A 54 -10.37 -8.81 1.41
C ALA A 54 -10.41 -10.34 1.53
N GLU A 55 -10.93 -10.98 0.50
CA GLU A 55 -11.05 -12.43 0.52
C GLU A 55 -9.68 -13.09 0.67
N GLN A 56 -8.72 -12.64 -0.10
CA GLN A 56 -7.38 -13.23 -0.05
C GLN A 56 -6.66 -12.90 1.24
N ALA A 57 -6.99 -11.77 1.85
CA ALA A 57 -6.38 -11.40 3.13
C ALA A 57 -7.06 -12.05 4.32
N GLY A 58 -8.16 -12.75 4.10
CA GLY A 58 -8.90 -13.37 5.18
C GLY A 58 -9.71 -12.38 5.99
N LEU A 59 -10.12 -11.27 5.37
CA LEU A 59 -10.86 -10.22 6.03
C LEU A 59 -12.21 -10.03 5.34
N THR A 60 -13.17 -9.49 6.11
CA THR A 60 -14.40 -9.02 5.48
C THR A 60 -14.11 -7.73 4.76
N ARG A 61 -14.97 -7.38 3.78
CA ARG A 61 -14.80 -6.11 3.09
C ARG A 61 -14.82 -4.92 4.04
N PRO A 62 -15.79 -4.84 4.98
CA PRO A 62 -15.76 -3.72 5.92
C PRO A 62 -14.50 -3.67 6.75
N ALA A 63 -13.96 -4.81 7.15
CA ALA A 63 -12.73 -4.84 7.93
C ALA A 63 -11.57 -4.32 7.10
N LEU A 64 -11.50 -4.69 5.82
CA LEU A 64 -10.44 -4.20 4.96
C LEU A 64 -10.55 -2.69 4.77
N TYR A 65 -11.75 -2.19 4.49
CA TYR A 65 -11.95 -0.75 4.33
C TYR A 65 -11.53 0.00 5.60
N LYS A 66 -11.89 -0.54 6.75
CA LYS A 66 -11.55 0.10 8.01
C LYS A 66 -10.04 0.09 8.23
N ALA A 67 -9.40 -1.03 7.94
CA ALA A 67 -7.96 -1.16 8.14
C ALA A 67 -7.17 -0.18 7.28
N LEU A 68 -7.64 0.06 6.06
CA LEU A 68 -6.95 0.91 5.11
C LEU A 68 -7.51 2.33 5.05
N SER A 69 -8.40 2.67 5.98
CA SER A 69 -8.95 4.02 6.02
C SER A 69 -7.90 4.98 6.55
N GLU A 70 -8.20 6.26 6.42
CA GLU A 70 -7.28 7.30 6.83
C GLU A 70 -6.87 7.16 8.29
N LYS A 71 -7.78 6.73 9.14
CA LYS A 71 -7.49 6.54 10.55
C LYS A 71 -7.30 5.08 10.90
N GLY A 72 -7.17 4.25 9.89
CA GLY A 72 -7.01 2.84 10.13
C GLY A 72 -5.65 2.53 10.72
N ASN A 73 -5.65 1.51 11.56
CA ASN A 73 -4.42 1.06 12.20
C ASN A 73 -4.49 -0.45 12.31
N PRO A 74 -4.28 -1.15 11.19
CA PRO A 74 -4.37 -2.61 11.21
C PRO A 74 -3.30 -3.19 12.10
N ASN A 75 -3.66 -4.28 12.80
CA ASN A 75 -2.64 -4.97 13.55
C ASN A 75 -1.70 -5.66 12.58
N LEU A 76 -0.60 -6.18 13.11
CA LEU A 76 0.44 -6.74 12.27
C LEU A 76 -0.07 -7.92 11.46
N ALA A 77 -0.90 -8.77 12.06
CA ALA A 77 -1.42 -9.94 11.35
C ALA A 77 -2.27 -9.50 10.16
N SER A 78 -3.14 -8.52 10.37
CA SER A 78 -3.98 -8.01 9.28
C SER A 78 -3.12 -7.35 8.20
N LEU A 79 -2.12 -6.59 8.60
CA LEU A 79 -1.25 -5.92 7.65
C LEU A 79 -0.52 -6.94 6.79
N LEU A 80 0.03 -7.98 7.41
CA LEU A 80 0.73 -9.03 6.66
C LEU A 80 -0.21 -9.73 5.70
N GLY A 81 -1.45 -10.00 6.13
CA GLY A 81 -2.43 -10.62 5.26
C GLY A 81 -2.75 -9.76 4.06
N ILE A 82 -2.92 -8.47 4.29
CA ILE A 82 -3.20 -7.52 3.21
C ILE A 82 -2.04 -7.47 2.22
N MET A 83 -0.82 -7.35 2.75
CA MET A 83 0.35 -7.29 1.88
C MET A 83 0.51 -8.56 1.07
N LYS A 84 0.28 -9.71 1.69
CA LYS A 84 0.37 -10.97 0.98
C LYS A 84 -0.69 -11.05 -0.12
N ALA A 85 -1.91 -10.59 0.18
CA ALA A 85 -2.98 -10.58 -0.80
C ALA A 85 -2.66 -9.72 -2.01
N LEU A 86 -1.93 -8.64 -1.78
CA LEU A 86 -1.55 -7.72 -2.85
C LEU A 86 -0.24 -8.10 -3.52
N GLY A 87 0.38 -9.18 -3.11
CA GLY A 87 1.64 -9.60 -3.69
C GLY A 87 2.82 -8.75 -3.28
N VAL A 88 2.69 -8.05 -2.16
CA VAL A 88 3.77 -7.21 -1.66
C VAL A 88 4.70 -8.06 -0.81
N LYS A 89 5.97 -8.05 -1.15
CA LYS A 89 6.98 -8.75 -0.39
C LYS A 89 7.79 -7.76 0.42
N VAL A 90 8.04 -8.11 1.67
CA VAL A 90 8.83 -7.27 2.55
C VAL A 90 10.10 -8.04 2.91
N SER A 91 11.22 -7.39 2.79
CA SER A 91 12.48 -7.97 3.23
C SER A 91 13.13 -7.01 4.21
N PHE A 92 13.89 -7.59 5.12
CA PHE A 92 14.55 -6.81 6.14
C PHE A 92 16.05 -6.86 5.92
N GLN A 93 16.67 -5.77 6.23
CA GLN A 93 18.11 -5.66 6.12
C GLN A 93 18.60 -4.89 7.31
N LEU A 94 19.52 -5.49 8.04
CA LEU A 94 20.09 -4.80 9.18
C LEU A 94 21.07 -3.75 8.68
N ALA A 95 20.94 -2.54 9.19
CA ALA A 95 21.85 -1.49 8.82
C ALA A 95 23.25 -1.83 9.36
N PRO A 96 24.29 -1.52 8.59
CA PRO A 96 25.65 -1.68 9.11
C PRO A 96 25.81 -0.87 10.38
N GLU A 97 26.62 -1.39 11.27
CA GLU A 97 26.82 -0.73 12.55
C GLU A 97 27.28 0.71 12.37
N THR A 98 28.16 0.91 11.39
CA THR A 98 28.65 2.26 11.11
C THR A 98 27.56 3.19 10.60
N ALA A 99 26.53 2.62 9.98
CA ALA A 99 25.45 3.43 9.44
C ALA A 99 24.53 3.95 10.54
N THR A 100 24.58 3.38 11.72
CA THR A 100 23.74 3.79 12.82
C THR A 100 24.39 4.85 13.70
N GLN A 101 25.60 5.21 13.41
CA GLN A 101 26.29 6.22 14.19
C GLN A 101 25.69 7.59 13.91
N PRO A 102 25.43 8.38 14.94
CA PRO A 102 24.90 9.72 14.75
C PRO A 102 25.86 10.65 14.06
#